data_416e5c766e57ab60271b1032264711c4
#
_entry.id   416e5c766e57ab60271b1032264711c4
#
_cell.length_a   1.000
_cell.length_b   1.000
_cell.length_c   1.000
_cell.angle_alpha   90.00
_cell.angle_beta   90.00
_cell.angle_gamma   90.00
#
_symmetry.space_group_name_H-M   'P 1'
#
loop_
_entity.id
_entity.type
_entity.pdbx_description
1 polymer ?
#
loop_
_entity_poly.entity_id
_entity_poly.type
_entity_poly.pdbx_seq_one_letter_code
_entity_poly.pdbx_strand_id
1 'polypeptide(L)'
;RLLDLCNPEVQQYVIDSMTKVFSSGEIRYVKWDMNRNFSDIYSPYLPAAKQGETAHRYVLGLYHIMDELTTCFPEILFEGCSSGGNRFDLGILSYFPQIWASDNTDALCRTGIQNSYSYGYPLSVFTAHVSSCPNHQTLRITPLETRFQVASFGILGYECNLKDLSGSDLNAIREQIAL
;
A
#
# COMPACT_ATOMS: atom_id res chain seq x y z
N ARG A 1 -18.62 -6.51 -4.62
CA ARG A 1 -18.30 -6.68 -6.06
C ARG A 1 -17.13 -5.78 -6.41
N LEU A 2 -16.34 -6.17 -7.42
CA LEU A 2 -15.31 -5.32 -8.02
C LEU A 2 -15.98 -4.31 -8.95
N LEU A 3 -15.36 -3.13 -9.10
CA LEU A 3 -15.65 -2.25 -10.23
C LEU A 3 -15.13 -2.90 -11.50
N ASP A 4 -15.88 -2.78 -12.60
CA ASP A 4 -15.43 -3.34 -13.89
C ASP A 4 -14.44 -2.39 -14.59
N LEU A 5 -13.16 -2.54 -14.25
CA LEU A 5 -12.11 -1.72 -14.88
C LEU A 5 -11.80 -2.13 -16.33
N CYS A 6 -12.48 -3.14 -16.89
CA CYS A 6 -12.47 -3.35 -18.34
C CYS A 6 -13.29 -2.28 -19.08
N ASN A 7 -14.21 -1.60 -18.38
CA ASN A 7 -15.06 -0.56 -18.95
C ASN A 7 -14.39 0.82 -18.82
N PRO A 8 -14.11 1.51 -19.96
CA PRO A 8 -13.52 2.85 -19.95
C PRO A 8 -14.34 3.90 -19.18
N GLU A 9 -15.69 3.78 -19.19
CA GLU A 9 -16.55 4.71 -18.45
C GLU A 9 -16.35 4.57 -16.94
N VAL A 10 -16.11 3.36 -16.46
CA VAL A 10 -15.81 3.10 -15.03
C VAL A 10 -14.42 3.64 -14.68
N GLN A 11 -13.44 3.47 -15.59
CA GLN A 11 -12.11 4.04 -15.41
C GLN A 11 -12.20 5.57 -15.28
N GLN A 12 -12.90 6.22 -16.21
CA GLN A 12 -13.08 7.67 -16.21
C GLN A 12 -13.81 8.16 -14.95
N TYR A 13 -14.84 7.44 -14.52
CA TYR A 13 -15.53 7.76 -13.26
C TYR A 13 -14.58 7.74 -12.04
N VAL A 14 -13.68 6.77 -11.97
CA VAL A 14 -12.69 6.68 -10.87
C VAL A 14 -11.71 7.84 -10.97
N ILE A 15 -11.18 8.13 -12.17
CA ILE A 15 -10.27 9.25 -12.42
C ILE A 15 -10.90 10.57 -11.98
N ASP A 16 -12.11 10.87 -12.46
CA ASP A 16 -12.83 12.11 -12.12
C ASP A 16 -13.12 12.24 -10.64
N SER A 17 -13.51 11.13 -10.00
CA SER A 17 -13.82 11.11 -8.58
C SER A 17 -12.57 11.37 -7.72
N MET A 18 -11.46 10.70 -8.04
CA MET A 18 -10.20 10.87 -7.31
C MET A 18 -9.58 12.24 -7.60
N THR A 19 -9.67 12.74 -8.82
CA THR A 19 -9.24 14.09 -9.17
C THR A 19 -9.94 15.14 -8.31
N LYS A 20 -11.25 15.01 -8.08
CA LYS A 20 -11.99 15.91 -7.16
C LYS A 20 -11.47 15.84 -5.74
N VAL A 21 -11.17 14.61 -5.25
CA VAL A 21 -10.64 14.42 -3.89
C VAL A 21 -9.24 15.03 -3.78
N PHE A 22 -8.34 14.71 -4.71
CA PHE A 22 -6.94 15.17 -4.65
C PHE A 22 -6.81 16.68 -4.86
N SER A 23 -7.74 17.29 -5.61
CA SER A 23 -7.79 18.75 -5.79
C SER A 23 -8.45 19.50 -4.62
N SER A 24 -9.05 18.80 -3.65
CA SER A 24 -9.81 19.44 -2.56
C SER A 24 -8.94 20.01 -1.44
N GLY A 25 -7.64 19.74 -1.43
CA GLY A 25 -6.70 20.18 -0.40
C GLY A 25 -5.25 19.86 -0.76
N GLU A 26 -4.34 20.17 0.15
CA GLU A 26 -2.92 19.86 -0.01
C GLU A 26 -2.61 18.42 0.36
N ILE A 27 -3.04 17.48 -0.48
CA ILE A 27 -2.77 16.07 -0.32
C ILE A 27 -1.39 15.79 -0.91
N ARG A 28 -0.48 15.18 -0.13
CA ARG A 28 0.88 14.82 -0.53
C ARG A 28 1.17 13.33 -0.47
N TYR A 29 0.27 12.57 0.15
CA TYR A 29 0.42 11.12 0.31
C TYR A 29 -0.92 10.43 0.20
N VAL A 30 -0.95 9.34 -0.57
CA VAL A 30 -2.14 8.52 -0.76
C VAL A 30 -1.77 7.04 -0.61
N LYS A 31 -2.35 6.36 0.36
CA LYS A 31 -2.34 4.90 0.41
C LYS A 31 -3.54 4.38 -0.35
N TRP A 32 -3.27 3.78 -1.50
CA TRP A 32 -4.29 3.23 -2.37
C TRP A 32 -4.53 1.77 -2.04
N ASP A 33 -5.62 1.51 -1.35
CA ASP A 33 -5.94 0.19 -0.85
C ASP A 33 -7.13 -0.45 -1.60
N MET A 34 -7.02 -1.75 -1.91
CA MET A 34 -8.08 -2.54 -2.50
C MET A 34 -8.01 -3.98 -2.02
N ASN A 35 -8.86 -4.33 -1.05
CA ASN A 35 -8.84 -5.62 -0.34
C ASN A 35 -9.83 -6.65 -0.88
N ARG A 36 -10.26 -6.48 -2.14
CA ARG A 36 -11.25 -7.37 -2.74
C ARG A 36 -10.60 -8.37 -3.69
N ASN A 37 -10.83 -9.65 -3.43
CA ASN A 37 -10.43 -10.73 -4.34
C ASN A 37 -11.28 -10.74 -5.61
N PHE A 38 -10.70 -11.24 -6.70
CA PHE A 38 -11.41 -11.58 -7.92
C PHE A 38 -12.27 -12.84 -7.70
N SER A 39 -13.47 -12.67 -7.14
CA SER A 39 -14.42 -13.77 -6.93
C SER A 39 -15.29 -14.06 -8.16
N ASP A 40 -15.55 -13.02 -8.97
CA ASP A 40 -16.35 -13.09 -10.18
C ASP A 40 -15.56 -12.49 -11.34
N ILE A 41 -14.87 -13.33 -12.12
CA ILE A 41 -14.07 -12.89 -13.28
C ILE A 41 -14.99 -12.77 -14.48
N TYR A 42 -15.80 -11.73 -14.50
CA TYR A 42 -16.73 -11.41 -15.57
C TYR A 42 -16.87 -9.91 -15.75
N SER A 43 -16.86 -9.46 -16.99
CA SER A 43 -17.10 -8.07 -17.37
C SER A 43 -18.35 -7.95 -18.24
N PRO A 44 -19.40 -7.25 -17.81
CA PRO A 44 -20.56 -6.98 -18.65
C PRO A 44 -20.24 -6.09 -19.87
N TYR A 45 -19.13 -5.40 -19.83
CA TYR A 45 -18.64 -4.57 -20.94
C TYR A 45 -18.01 -5.39 -22.07
N LEU A 46 -17.36 -6.51 -21.73
CA LEU A 46 -16.69 -7.35 -22.74
C LEU A 46 -17.64 -8.32 -23.45
N PRO A 47 -17.50 -8.51 -24.77
CA PRO A 47 -18.25 -9.55 -25.46
C PRO A 47 -17.87 -10.95 -24.97
N ALA A 48 -18.78 -11.92 -25.14
CA ALA A 48 -18.58 -13.30 -24.65
C ALA A 48 -17.25 -13.93 -25.09
N ALA A 49 -16.81 -13.67 -26.32
CA ALA A 49 -15.56 -14.20 -26.85
C ALA A 49 -14.29 -13.62 -26.17
N LYS A 50 -14.41 -12.53 -25.39
CA LYS A 50 -13.30 -11.87 -24.71
C LYS A 50 -13.35 -12.00 -23.18
N GLN A 51 -14.28 -12.76 -22.65
CA GLN A 51 -14.38 -12.94 -21.19
C GLN A 51 -13.12 -13.56 -20.58
N GLY A 52 -12.39 -14.40 -21.31
CA GLY A 52 -11.10 -14.93 -20.86
C GLY A 52 -9.99 -13.89 -20.69
N GLU A 53 -10.17 -12.67 -21.21
CA GLU A 53 -9.22 -11.55 -21.10
C GLU A 53 -9.52 -10.65 -19.88
N THR A 54 -10.61 -10.90 -19.12
CA THR A 54 -11.11 -9.97 -18.10
C THR A 54 -10.06 -9.62 -17.04
N ALA A 55 -9.35 -10.60 -16.50
CA ALA A 55 -8.34 -10.35 -15.46
C ALA A 55 -7.19 -9.45 -15.99
N HIS A 56 -6.71 -9.74 -17.20
CA HIS A 56 -5.66 -8.94 -17.83
C HIS A 56 -6.13 -7.51 -18.13
N ARG A 57 -7.32 -7.37 -18.72
CA ARG A 57 -7.90 -6.06 -19.04
C ARG A 57 -8.22 -5.23 -17.82
N TYR A 58 -8.60 -5.89 -16.73
CA TYR A 58 -8.77 -5.22 -15.43
C TYR A 58 -7.47 -4.56 -14.96
N VAL A 59 -6.35 -5.28 -15.04
CA VAL A 59 -5.03 -4.75 -14.64
C VAL A 59 -4.62 -3.59 -15.55
N LEU A 60 -4.83 -3.71 -16.85
CA LEU A 60 -4.57 -2.59 -17.79
C LEU A 60 -5.44 -1.37 -17.50
N GLY A 61 -6.71 -1.58 -17.15
CA GLY A 61 -7.59 -0.49 -16.73
C GLY A 61 -7.16 0.15 -15.40
N LEU A 62 -6.67 -0.64 -14.45
CA LEU A 62 -6.07 -0.12 -13.24
C LEU A 62 -4.83 0.74 -13.54
N TYR A 63 -3.93 0.25 -14.38
CA TYR A 63 -2.73 0.99 -14.76
C TYR A 63 -3.05 2.30 -15.49
N HIS A 64 -4.06 2.30 -16.35
CA HIS A 64 -4.54 3.54 -16.98
C HIS A 64 -5.01 4.57 -15.95
N ILE A 65 -5.79 4.16 -14.95
CA ILE A 65 -6.22 5.04 -13.85
C ILE A 65 -5.01 5.59 -13.08
N MET A 66 -4.03 4.74 -12.77
CA MET A 66 -2.84 5.15 -12.04
C MET A 66 -1.98 6.12 -12.85
N ASP A 67 -1.81 5.86 -14.15
CA ASP A 67 -1.05 6.71 -15.08
C ASP A 67 -1.64 8.13 -15.14
N GLU A 68 -2.94 8.23 -15.33
CA GLU A 68 -3.67 9.50 -15.34
C GLU A 68 -3.52 10.25 -14.01
N LEU A 69 -3.74 9.58 -12.89
CA LEU A 69 -3.69 10.22 -11.58
C LEU A 69 -2.28 10.62 -11.17
N THR A 70 -1.27 9.79 -11.41
CA THR A 70 0.12 10.14 -11.09
C THR A 70 0.68 11.23 -12.02
N THR A 71 0.21 11.28 -13.26
CA THR A 71 0.55 12.37 -14.19
C THR A 71 -0.11 13.69 -13.80
N CYS A 72 -1.39 13.66 -13.41
CA CYS A 72 -2.12 14.86 -13.00
C CYS A 72 -1.64 15.41 -11.63
N PHE A 73 -1.16 14.53 -10.75
CA PHE A 73 -0.75 14.88 -9.38
C PHE A 73 0.67 14.39 -9.06
N PRO A 74 1.70 14.90 -9.75
CA PRO A 74 3.08 14.45 -9.59
C PRO A 74 3.66 14.74 -8.19
N GLU A 75 3.01 15.61 -7.42
CA GLU A 75 3.40 15.95 -6.04
C GLU A 75 2.89 14.95 -5.00
N ILE A 76 2.00 14.04 -5.39
CA ILE A 76 1.44 13.04 -4.48
C ILE A 76 2.29 11.77 -4.53
N LEU A 77 2.80 11.36 -3.38
CA LEU A 77 3.41 10.05 -3.21
C LEU A 77 2.33 8.99 -3.01
N PHE A 78 2.31 7.99 -3.88
CA PHE A 78 1.37 6.88 -3.78
C PHE A 78 2.01 5.64 -3.16
N GLU A 79 1.31 5.04 -2.21
CA GLU A 79 1.60 3.73 -1.64
C GLU A 79 0.53 2.73 -2.06
N GLY A 80 0.94 1.59 -2.61
CA GLY A 80 0.04 0.50 -2.95
C GLY A 80 -0.24 -0.42 -1.77
N CYS A 81 -1.50 -0.79 -1.58
CA CYS A 81 -1.92 -1.81 -0.63
C CYS A 81 -3.02 -2.69 -1.23
N SER A 82 -3.02 -3.97 -0.90
CA SER A 82 -4.10 -4.90 -1.22
C SER A 82 -4.07 -6.04 -0.20
N SER A 83 -4.50 -5.79 1.03
CA SER A 83 -4.27 -6.68 2.18
C SER A 83 -2.79 -7.08 2.27
N GLY A 84 -1.90 -6.11 2.24
CA GLY A 84 -0.48 -6.30 2.01
C GLY A 84 -0.12 -6.27 0.53
N GLY A 85 0.84 -7.09 0.13
CA GLY A 85 1.46 -7.09 -1.21
C GLY A 85 0.74 -7.89 -2.29
N ASN A 86 -0.58 -8.09 -2.24
CA ASN A 86 -1.29 -8.92 -3.24
C ASN A 86 -1.32 -8.31 -4.66
N ARG A 87 -0.97 -7.03 -4.81
CA ARG A 87 -0.78 -6.37 -6.12
C ARG A 87 0.65 -5.85 -6.28
N PHE A 88 1.60 -6.53 -5.67
CA PHE A 88 2.99 -6.14 -5.73
C PHE A 88 3.67 -6.83 -6.92
N ASP A 89 3.91 -6.09 -7.96
CA ASP A 89 4.68 -6.49 -9.14
C ASP A 89 5.49 -5.30 -9.69
N LEU A 90 6.31 -5.54 -10.70
CA LEU A 90 7.12 -4.50 -11.33
C LEU A 90 6.26 -3.45 -12.08
N GLY A 91 5.08 -3.84 -12.55
CA GLY A 91 4.19 -2.91 -13.24
C GLY A 91 3.63 -1.85 -12.30
N ILE A 92 3.15 -2.25 -11.11
CA ILE A 92 2.60 -1.30 -10.14
C ILE A 92 3.68 -0.35 -9.60
N LEU A 93 4.94 -0.79 -9.51
CA LEU A 93 6.05 0.07 -9.08
C LEU A 93 6.35 1.22 -10.05
N SER A 94 5.86 1.17 -11.29
CA SER A 94 5.95 2.30 -12.23
C SER A 94 5.09 3.49 -11.79
N TYR A 95 4.06 3.24 -10.98
CA TYR A 95 3.11 4.24 -10.51
C TYR A 95 3.23 4.48 -9.00
N PHE A 96 3.43 3.42 -8.23
CA PHE A 96 3.52 3.42 -6.78
C PHE A 96 4.91 3.00 -6.34
N PRO A 97 5.79 3.95 -6.06
CA PRO A 97 7.17 3.65 -5.66
C PRO A 97 7.26 3.00 -4.28
N GLN A 98 6.14 2.88 -3.59
CA GLN A 98 6.05 2.42 -2.21
C GLN A 98 4.90 1.43 -2.06
N ILE A 99 5.15 0.28 -1.42
CA ILE A 99 4.18 -0.80 -1.27
C ILE A 99 4.08 -1.23 0.19
N TRP A 100 2.87 -1.41 0.68
CA TRP A 100 2.58 -2.08 1.95
C TRP A 100 2.75 -3.60 1.78
N ALA A 101 3.83 -4.15 2.33
CA ALA A 101 4.21 -5.53 2.06
C ALA A 101 3.30 -6.57 2.73
N SER A 102 2.78 -6.27 3.93
CA SER A 102 1.94 -7.21 4.69
C SER A 102 1.21 -6.51 5.83
N ASP A 103 -0.03 -6.92 6.06
CA ASP A 103 -0.82 -6.50 7.23
C ASP A 103 -0.33 -7.12 8.54
N ASN A 104 0.56 -8.11 8.49
CA ASN A 104 1.24 -8.59 9.68
C ASN A 104 2.33 -7.60 10.09
N THR A 105 2.05 -6.82 11.13
CA THR A 105 2.92 -5.76 11.65
C THR A 105 3.79 -6.20 12.82
N ASP A 106 3.74 -7.46 13.22
CA ASP A 106 4.64 -8.00 14.24
C ASP A 106 6.10 -7.93 13.77
N ALA A 107 6.96 -7.27 14.54
CA ALA A 107 8.34 -7.01 14.12
C ALA A 107 9.13 -8.29 13.82
N LEU A 108 8.95 -9.37 14.61
CA LEU A 108 9.66 -10.61 14.35
C LEU A 108 9.12 -11.33 13.10
N CYS A 109 7.83 -11.27 12.84
CA CYS A 109 7.26 -11.76 11.59
C CYS A 109 7.77 -10.94 10.39
N ARG A 110 7.88 -9.61 10.55
CA ARG A 110 8.37 -8.70 9.51
C ARG A 110 9.82 -8.98 9.11
N THR A 111 10.69 -9.49 10.00
CA THR A 111 12.05 -9.91 9.59
C THR A 111 12.01 -10.93 8.46
N GLY A 112 11.16 -11.95 8.57
CA GLY A 112 10.99 -12.96 7.53
C GLY A 112 10.32 -12.41 6.27
N ILE A 113 9.25 -11.60 6.42
CA ILE A 113 8.49 -11.02 5.31
C ILE A 113 9.39 -10.09 4.48
N GLN A 114 10.06 -9.14 5.13
CA GLN A 114 10.93 -8.16 4.46
C GLN A 114 12.14 -8.84 3.81
N ASN A 115 12.74 -9.82 4.48
CA ASN A 115 13.81 -10.61 3.90
C ASN A 115 13.34 -11.39 2.66
N SER A 116 12.16 -11.98 2.67
CA SER A 116 11.63 -12.71 1.51
C SER A 116 11.43 -11.80 0.30
N TYR A 117 10.87 -10.60 0.49
CA TYR A 117 10.70 -9.63 -0.59
C TYR A 117 12.04 -9.11 -1.11
N SER A 118 13.07 -8.98 -0.27
CA SER A 118 14.38 -8.44 -0.66
C SER A 118 15.14 -9.28 -1.67
N TYR A 119 14.73 -10.54 -1.90
CA TYR A 119 15.29 -11.37 -2.98
C TYR A 119 14.90 -10.91 -4.39
N GLY A 120 13.79 -10.18 -4.52
CA GLY A 120 13.29 -9.72 -5.82
C GLY A 120 13.14 -8.19 -5.94
N TYR A 121 13.11 -7.48 -4.82
CA TYR A 121 12.82 -6.04 -4.78
C TYR A 121 13.74 -5.31 -3.81
N PRO A 122 14.11 -4.05 -4.10
CA PRO A 122 14.90 -3.25 -3.16
C PRO A 122 14.10 -2.92 -1.91
N LEU A 123 14.77 -2.84 -0.76
CA LEU A 123 14.12 -2.52 0.52
C LEU A 123 13.48 -1.12 0.54
N SER A 124 13.96 -0.22 -0.31
CA SER A 124 13.43 1.14 -0.44
C SER A 124 12.02 1.24 -1.02
N VAL A 125 11.42 0.13 -1.46
CA VAL A 125 10.02 0.12 -1.94
C VAL A 125 9.04 -0.43 -0.90
N PHE A 126 9.51 -0.92 0.25
CA PHE A 126 8.63 -1.49 1.29
C PHE A 126 8.32 -0.47 2.37
N THR A 127 7.04 -0.24 2.60
CA THR A 127 6.59 0.44 3.80
C THR A 127 6.74 -0.49 5.01
N ALA A 128 7.43 -0.01 6.03
CA ALA A 128 7.64 -0.70 7.29
C ALA A 128 7.29 0.20 8.47
N HIS A 129 6.44 -0.29 9.36
CA HIS A 129 5.94 0.51 10.47
C HIS A 129 6.35 -0.06 11.83
N VAL A 130 6.68 0.84 12.74
CA VAL A 130 6.67 0.57 14.18
C VAL A 130 5.22 0.56 14.62
N SER A 131 4.66 -0.64 14.83
CA SER A 131 3.27 -0.82 15.25
C SER A 131 3.10 -0.76 16.76
N SER A 132 1.84 -0.80 17.25
CA SER A 132 1.49 -0.85 18.65
C SER A 132 2.10 -2.08 19.37
N CYS A 133 2.26 -1.98 20.68
CA CYS A 133 2.73 -3.06 21.52
C CYS A 133 1.80 -3.18 22.77
N PRO A 134 1.27 -4.38 23.07
CA PRO A 134 1.41 -5.65 22.34
C PRO A 134 0.91 -5.58 20.88
N ASN A 135 1.51 -6.39 19.99
CA ASN A 135 1.03 -6.47 18.62
C ASN A 135 -0.41 -7.00 18.57
N HIS A 136 -1.29 -6.35 17.81
CA HIS A 136 -2.73 -6.68 17.81
C HIS A 136 -3.07 -8.05 17.20
N GLN A 137 -2.18 -8.64 16.38
CA GLN A 137 -2.40 -9.94 15.75
C GLN A 137 -1.78 -11.09 16.53
N THR A 138 -0.53 -10.91 16.96
CA THR A 138 0.25 -11.99 17.61
C THR A 138 0.25 -11.89 19.12
N LEU A 139 -0.20 -10.77 19.70
CA LEU A 139 -0.14 -10.41 21.11
C LEU A 139 1.30 -10.37 21.65
N ARG A 140 2.29 -10.40 20.80
CA ARG A 140 3.69 -10.35 21.19
C ARG A 140 4.06 -8.97 21.73
N ILE A 141 4.85 -8.99 22.80
CA ILE A 141 5.48 -7.79 23.35
C ILE A 141 6.90 -7.73 22.81
N THR A 142 7.20 -6.70 22.01
CA THR A 142 8.53 -6.48 21.44
C THR A 142 9.01 -5.08 21.84
N PRO A 143 10.24 -4.93 22.34
CA PRO A 143 10.79 -3.62 22.71
C PRO A 143 10.71 -2.61 21.54
N LEU A 144 10.52 -1.33 21.85
CA LEU A 144 10.45 -0.25 20.85
C LEU A 144 11.69 -0.23 19.96
N GLU A 145 12.87 -0.39 20.53
CA GLU A 145 14.13 -0.43 19.79
C GLU A 145 14.15 -1.54 18.73
N THR A 146 13.73 -2.75 19.08
CA THR A 146 13.67 -3.87 18.12
C THR A 146 12.65 -3.60 17.01
N ARG A 147 11.48 -3.04 17.37
CA ARG A 147 10.45 -2.67 16.37
C ARG A 147 10.98 -1.62 15.40
N PHE A 148 11.70 -0.63 15.90
CA PHE A 148 12.35 0.40 15.11
C PHE A 148 13.43 -0.18 14.20
N GLN A 149 14.35 -0.98 14.73
CA GLN A 149 15.41 -1.62 13.94
C GLN A 149 14.85 -2.41 12.76
N VAL A 150 13.79 -3.18 12.97
CA VAL A 150 13.14 -3.92 11.88
C VAL A 150 12.47 -2.98 10.87
N ALA A 151 11.78 -1.95 11.34
CA ALA A 151 11.10 -1.00 10.46
C ALA A 151 12.09 -0.14 9.64
N SER A 152 13.28 0.14 10.16
CA SER A 152 14.31 0.93 9.45
C SER A 152 14.96 0.20 8.27
N PHE A 153 14.71 -1.09 8.07
CA PHE A 153 15.07 -1.81 6.84
C PHE A 153 14.12 -1.54 5.66
N GLY A 154 13.09 -0.73 5.83
CA GLY A 154 12.17 -0.29 4.79
C GLY A 154 11.91 1.21 4.93
N ILE A 155 10.84 1.69 4.31
CA ILE A 155 10.38 3.07 4.49
C ILE A 155 9.71 3.16 5.85
N LEU A 156 10.40 3.82 6.78
CA LEU A 156 10.01 3.92 8.19
C LEU A 156 8.70 4.70 8.36
N GLY A 157 7.80 4.16 9.17
CA GLY A 157 6.62 4.85 9.66
C GLY A 157 6.25 4.40 11.07
N TYR A 158 5.37 5.15 11.71
CA TYR A 158 4.83 4.81 13.03
C TYR A 158 3.31 4.66 12.94
N GLU A 159 2.83 3.47 13.24
CA GLU A 159 1.41 3.11 13.24
C GLU A 159 1.00 2.66 14.64
N CYS A 160 0.93 3.63 15.55
CA CYS A 160 0.55 3.42 16.94
C CYS A 160 -0.12 4.66 17.52
N ASN A 161 -0.91 4.47 18.57
CA ASN A 161 -1.50 5.59 19.29
C ASN A 161 -0.43 6.24 20.20
N LEU A 162 0.02 7.42 19.86
CA LEU A 162 1.04 8.14 20.61
C LEU A 162 0.63 8.45 22.05
N LYS A 163 -0.66 8.46 22.38
CA LYS A 163 -1.16 8.69 23.75
C LYS A 163 -0.93 7.50 24.68
N ASP A 164 -0.72 6.32 24.10
CA ASP A 164 -0.48 5.08 24.87
C ASP A 164 1.02 4.87 25.18
N LEU A 165 1.88 5.76 24.68
CA LEU A 165 3.32 5.68 24.84
C LEU A 165 3.79 6.45 26.07
N SER A 166 4.85 5.94 26.72
CA SER A 166 5.53 6.65 27.81
C SER A 166 6.28 7.89 27.29
N GLY A 167 6.60 8.82 28.18
CA GLY A 167 7.43 9.98 27.83
C GLY A 167 8.83 9.57 27.34
N SER A 168 9.39 8.49 27.86
CA SER A 168 10.67 7.93 27.37
C SER A 168 10.56 7.38 25.95
N ASP A 169 9.47 6.65 25.64
CA ASP A 169 9.24 6.12 24.29
C ASP A 169 9.05 7.26 23.26
N LEU A 170 8.30 8.32 23.63
CA LEU A 170 8.12 9.49 22.76
C LEU A 170 9.44 10.21 22.48
N ASN A 171 10.34 10.30 23.47
CA ASN A 171 11.66 10.87 23.24
C ASN A 171 12.53 9.97 22.34
N ALA A 172 12.51 8.64 22.57
CA ALA A 172 13.21 7.71 21.68
C ALA A 172 12.69 7.80 20.24
N ILE A 173 11.38 7.89 20.02
CA ILE A 173 10.79 8.07 18.68
C ILE A 173 11.28 9.38 18.02
N ARG A 174 11.36 10.47 18.77
CA ARG A 174 11.90 11.74 18.22
C ARG A 174 13.35 11.59 17.74
N GLU A 175 14.18 10.90 18.52
CA GLU A 175 15.56 10.59 18.14
C GLU A 175 15.61 9.68 16.90
N GLN A 176 14.77 8.64 16.86
CA GLN A 176 14.68 7.71 15.73
C GLN A 176 14.24 8.37 14.42
N ILE A 177 13.34 9.37 14.49
CA ILE A 177 12.89 10.13 13.29
C ILE A 177 13.97 11.09 12.80
N ALA A 178 14.89 11.50 13.68
CA ALA A 178 15.96 12.45 13.33
C ALA A 178 17.20 11.77 12.67
N LEU A 179 17.24 10.42 12.64
CA LEU A 179 18.30 9.63 12.00
C LEU A 179 18.10 9.57 10.49
#